data_6d910a7205fa5fb80499238810ffb4bb
#
_entry.id   6d910a7205fa5fb80499238810ffb4bb
#
_cell.length_a   1.000
_cell.length_b   1.000
_cell.length_c   1.000
_cell.angle_alpha   90.00
_cell.angle_beta   90.00
_cell.angle_gamma   90.00
#
_symmetry.space_group_name_H-M   'P 1'
#
loop_
_entity.id
_entity.type
_entity.pdbx_description
1 polymer ?
#
loop_
_entity_poly.entity_id
_entity_poly.type
_entity_poly.pdbx_seq_one_letter_code
_entity_poly.pdbx_strand_id
1 'polypeptide(L)'
;MELFHYHLVTSKVREVEARYLAKLGFRLVARYGRIGEDQVHFEAGVSWEELESAGFRHRLSELERGAVNVVVQPGQWPLPRVDHLGVALDDDEFHEVLERATRLRLRVQEYPGRRTFVATDAGYRLEVHPQRDWIDELLANADELKLSELQMRADDPEAKADALCTLLEVERLGGHVLVGETTVNFLEGGPRGRPELYAEDFA
;
A
#
# COMPACT_ATOMS: atom_id res chain seq x y z
N MET A 1 -0.32 -13.39 -9.54
CA MET A 1 -0.12 -12.08 -8.84
C MET A 1 -1.35 -11.71 -8.00
N GLU A 2 -1.16 -10.94 -6.89
CA GLU A 2 -2.25 -10.51 -6.00
C GLU A 2 -1.91 -9.16 -5.33
N LEU A 3 -2.86 -8.21 -5.36
CA LEU A 3 -2.74 -6.93 -4.68
C LEU A 3 -3.23 -7.09 -3.24
N PHE A 4 -2.33 -7.07 -2.28
CA PHE A 4 -2.62 -7.33 -0.87
C PHE A 4 -2.32 -6.15 0.06
N HIS A 5 -1.59 -5.16 -0.42
CA HIS A 5 -1.09 -4.08 0.41
C HIS A 5 -1.20 -2.71 -0.27
N TYR A 6 -1.50 -1.69 0.52
CA TYR A 6 -1.34 -0.30 0.12
C TYR A 6 -0.88 0.58 1.28
N HIS A 7 -0.01 1.53 0.96
CA HIS A 7 0.63 2.41 1.93
C HIS A 7 0.12 3.84 1.79
N LEU A 8 -0.43 4.37 2.87
CA LEU A 8 -1.04 5.70 2.94
C LEU A 8 -0.12 6.70 3.65
N VAL A 9 -0.09 7.92 3.12
CA VAL A 9 0.63 9.05 3.70
C VAL A 9 -0.35 10.17 3.99
N THR A 10 -0.45 10.61 5.26
CA THR A 10 -1.40 11.65 5.68
C THR A 10 -0.92 12.43 6.91
N SER A 11 -1.39 13.68 7.06
CA SER A 11 -1.22 14.43 8.31
C SER A 11 -2.19 13.99 9.42
N LYS A 12 -3.17 13.14 9.08
CA LYS A 12 -4.26 12.69 9.96
C LYS A 12 -4.16 11.20 10.31
N VAL A 13 -2.94 10.76 10.66
CA VAL A 13 -2.68 9.32 10.92
C VAL A 13 -3.67 8.72 11.91
N ARG A 14 -3.93 9.37 13.05
CA ARG A 14 -4.83 8.85 14.09
C ARG A 14 -6.28 8.72 13.61
N GLU A 15 -6.76 9.69 12.84
CA GLU A 15 -8.12 9.67 12.29
C GLU A 15 -8.27 8.53 11.28
N VAL A 16 -7.27 8.32 10.42
CA VAL A 16 -7.24 7.23 9.44
C VAL A 16 -7.14 5.88 10.15
N GLU A 17 -6.19 5.72 11.06
CA GLU A 17 -6.06 4.50 11.87
C GLU A 17 -7.38 4.17 12.59
N ALA A 18 -8.00 5.14 13.27
CA ALA A 18 -9.27 4.95 13.97
C ALA A 18 -10.41 4.54 13.01
N ARG A 19 -10.43 5.06 11.77
CA ARG A 19 -11.40 4.65 10.75
C ARG A 19 -11.23 3.17 10.40
N TYR A 20 -10.00 2.72 10.14
CA TYR A 20 -9.72 1.31 9.84
C TYR A 20 -10.11 0.39 11.01
N LEU A 21 -9.75 0.75 12.22
CA LEU A 21 -10.07 -0.05 13.41
C LEU A 21 -11.57 -0.10 13.71
N ALA A 22 -12.21 1.07 13.78
CA ALA A 22 -13.58 1.16 14.29
C ALA A 22 -14.67 0.93 13.23
N LYS A 23 -14.40 1.28 11.94
CA LYS A 23 -15.41 1.20 10.89
C LYS A 23 -15.18 0.06 9.91
N LEU A 24 -13.91 -0.26 9.63
CA LEU A 24 -13.56 -1.28 8.65
C LEU A 24 -13.14 -2.61 9.29
N GLY A 25 -13.06 -2.67 10.64
CA GLY A 25 -12.80 -3.91 11.38
C GLY A 25 -11.37 -4.44 11.25
N PHE A 26 -10.42 -3.60 10.86
CA PHE A 26 -9.01 -3.97 10.86
C PHE A 26 -8.48 -4.10 12.29
N ARG A 27 -7.46 -4.91 12.48
CA ARG A 27 -6.66 -4.95 13.71
C ARG A 27 -5.38 -4.14 13.55
N LEU A 28 -4.93 -3.49 14.61
CA LEU A 28 -3.61 -2.90 14.66
C LEU A 28 -2.58 -4.02 14.88
N VAL A 29 -1.62 -4.15 13.96
CA VAL A 29 -0.46 -5.03 14.15
C VAL A 29 0.53 -4.35 15.08
N ALA A 30 1.05 -3.19 14.67
CA ALA A 30 1.95 -2.41 15.49
C ALA A 30 2.03 -0.94 15.04
N ARG A 31 2.49 -0.08 15.94
CA ARG A 31 2.97 1.26 15.63
C ARG A 31 4.48 1.28 15.74
N TYR A 32 5.16 1.67 14.69
CA TYR A 32 6.62 1.76 14.60
C TYR A 32 7.06 3.20 14.70
N GLY A 33 8.16 3.45 15.38
CA GLY A 33 8.70 4.80 15.53
C GLY A 33 10.00 4.84 16.32
N ARG A 34 10.23 5.95 17.02
CA ARG A 34 11.42 6.15 17.85
C ARG A 34 11.06 6.78 19.18
N ILE A 35 11.82 6.41 20.22
CA ILE A 35 11.93 7.15 21.49
C ILE A 35 13.41 7.52 21.64
N GLY A 36 13.72 8.82 21.63
CA GLY A 36 15.12 9.27 21.51
C GLY A 36 15.76 8.76 20.22
N GLU A 37 16.84 8.01 20.33
CA GLU A 37 17.56 7.40 19.20
C GLU A 37 17.14 5.96 18.93
N ASP A 38 16.40 5.33 19.86
CA ASP A 38 16.03 3.93 19.75
C ASP A 38 14.84 3.74 18.80
N GLN A 39 14.93 2.73 17.94
CA GLN A 39 13.81 2.25 17.14
C GLN A 39 12.95 1.35 18.03
N VAL A 40 11.68 1.67 18.11
CA VAL A 40 10.71 0.94 18.93
C VAL A 40 9.45 0.62 18.14
N HIS A 41 8.75 -0.42 18.55
CA HIS A 41 7.40 -0.70 18.08
C HIS A 41 6.50 -1.04 19.26
N PHE A 42 5.23 -0.76 19.11
CA PHE A 42 4.19 -1.04 20.09
C PHE A 42 3.03 -1.76 19.42
N GLU A 43 2.71 -2.93 19.93
CA GLU A 43 1.54 -3.69 19.50
C GLU A 43 0.24 -3.02 19.95
N ALA A 44 -0.89 -3.59 19.55
CA ALA A 44 -2.21 -3.14 19.99
C ALA A 44 -2.33 -3.12 21.52
N GLY A 45 -3.03 -2.09 22.05
CA GLY A 45 -3.27 -1.93 23.49
C GLY A 45 -2.56 -0.73 24.12
N VAL A 46 -1.54 -0.17 23.49
CA VAL A 46 -0.91 1.09 23.95
C VAL A 46 -1.62 2.27 23.29
N SER A 47 -2.15 3.19 24.09
CA SER A 47 -2.86 4.37 23.59
C SER A 47 -1.92 5.42 22.98
N TRP A 48 -2.46 6.32 22.16
CA TRP A 48 -1.69 7.43 21.62
C TRP A 48 -1.19 8.39 22.69
N GLU A 49 -1.96 8.57 23.77
CA GLU A 49 -1.62 9.42 24.92
C GLU A 49 -0.42 8.85 25.69
N GLU A 50 -0.38 7.55 25.88
CA GLU A 50 0.77 6.86 26.50
C GLU A 50 2.02 7.01 25.63
N LEU A 51 1.88 6.82 24.32
CA LEU A 51 2.98 6.98 23.37
C LEU A 51 3.52 8.41 23.34
N GLU A 52 2.65 9.42 23.34
CA GLU A 52 3.05 10.83 23.43
C GLU A 52 3.80 11.14 24.73
N SER A 53 3.28 10.63 25.85
CA SER A 53 3.89 10.80 27.17
C SER A 53 5.29 10.18 27.24
N ALA A 54 5.52 9.10 26.49
CA ALA A 54 6.84 8.46 26.35
C ALA A 54 7.77 9.16 25.35
N GLY A 55 7.33 10.24 24.69
CA GLY A 55 8.12 10.94 23.68
C GLY A 55 8.27 10.17 22.35
N PHE A 56 7.29 9.31 22.04
CA PHE A 56 7.30 8.51 20.83
C PHE A 56 7.14 9.37 19.57
N ARG A 57 8.07 9.24 18.66
CA ARG A 57 8.02 9.84 17.32
C ARG A 57 7.53 8.79 16.33
N HIS A 58 6.27 8.85 16.00
CA HIS A 58 5.61 7.90 15.10
C HIS A 58 6.20 7.92 13.69
N ARG A 59 6.43 6.72 13.14
CA ARG A 59 6.89 6.51 11.76
C ARG A 59 5.77 5.92 10.89
N LEU A 60 5.14 4.86 11.35
CA LEU A 60 4.00 4.22 10.65
C LEU A 60 3.17 3.37 11.62
N SER A 61 1.89 3.19 11.28
CA SER A 61 0.99 2.18 11.83
C SER A 61 0.72 1.11 10.79
N GLU A 62 0.77 -0.13 11.19
CA GLU A 62 0.47 -1.30 10.37
C GLU A 62 -0.84 -1.92 10.81
N LEU A 63 -1.74 -2.16 9.87
CA LEU A 63 -3.11 -2.60 10.07
C LEU A 63 -3.39 -3.80 9.15
N GLU A 64 -4.12 -4.78 9.65
CA GLU A 64 -4.48 -5.98 8.87
C GLU A 64 -5.93 -6.38 9.09
N ARG A 65 -6.51 -6.94 8.04
CA ARG A 65 -7.78 -7.66 8.09
C ARG A 65 -7.86 -8.65 6.94
N GLY A 66 -8.16 -9.94 7.25
CA GLY A 66 -8.14 -11.00 6.24
C GLY A 66 -6.81 -11.02 5.51
N ALA A 67 -6.84 -10.99 4.18
CA ALA A 67 -5.66 -10.94 3.31
C ALA A 67 -5.18 -9.51 2.99
N VAL A 68 -5.65 -8.49 3.70
CA VAL A 68 -5.30 -7.09 3.39
C VAL A 68 -4.40 -6.50 4.47
N ASN A 69 -3.27 -5.95 4.05
CA ASN A 69 -2.35 -5.17 4.89
C ASN A 69 -2.38 -3.69 4.47
N VAL A 70 -2.55 -2.80 5.44
CA VAL A 70 -2.57 -1.35 5.22
C VAL A 70 -1.56 -0.68 6.14
N VAL A 71 -0.72 0.16 5.56
CA VAL A 71 0.21 0.99 6.34
C VAL A 71 -0.17 2.45 6.25
N VAL A 72 -0.16 3.14 7.39
CA VAL A 72 -0.44 4.59 7.49
C VAL A 72 0.76 5.28 8.09
N GLN A 73 1.34 6.25 7.38
CA GLN A 73 2.49 7.02 7.87
C GLN A 73 2.22 8.53 7.89
N PRO A 74 2.92 9.29 8.74
CA PRO A 74 2.85 10.75 8.77
C PRO A 74 3.30 11.39 7.45
N GLY A 75 2.55 12.40 7.03
CA GLY A 75 2.86 13.24 5.88
C GLY A 75 2.20 14.61 5.99
N GLN A 76 2.23 15.38 4.92
CA GLN A 76 1.70 16.77 4.94
C GLN A 76 0.27 16.89 4.41
N TRP A 77 -0.31 15.82 3.88
CA TRP A 77 -1.62 15.89 3.21
C TRP A 77 -2.76 15.51 4.16
N PRO A 78 -3.83 16.30 4.23
CA PRO A 78 -4.97 15.99 5.09
C PRO A 78 -5.82 14.82 4.58
N LEU A 79 -5.85 14.62 3.25
CA LEU A 79 -6.44 13.43 2.64
C LEU A 79 -5.34 12.40 2.34
N PRO A 80 -5.58 11.12 2.62
CA PRO A 80 -4.56 10.09 2.45
C PRO A 80 -4.08 9.97 0.99
N ARG A 81 -2.76 9.99 0.78
CA ARG A 81 -2.13 9.74 -0.52
C ARG A 81 -1.56 8.34 -0.54
N VAL A 82 -1.72 7.66 -1.65
CA VAL A 82 -1.12 6.34 -1.85
C VAL A 82 0.36 6.53 -2.23
N ASP A 83 1.26 6.04 -1.40
CA ASP A 83 2.70 6.04 -1.67
C ASP A 83 3.09 4.87 -2.58
N HIS A 84 2.58 3.70 -2.27
CA HIS A 84 2.78 2.50 -3.07
C HIS A 84 1.66 1.47 -2.89
N LEU A 85 1.59 0.58 -3.85
CA LEU A 85 0.78 -0.62 -3.84
C LEU A 85 1.71 -1.82 -3.70
N GLY A 86 1.34 -2.81 -2.89
CA GLY A 86 2.10 -4.03 -2.68
C GLY A 86 1.46 -5.19 -3.42
N VAL A 87 2.24 -5.85 -4.27
CA VAL A 87 1.80 -6.95 -5.12
C VAL A 87 2.64 -8.19 -4.82
N ALA A 88 1.96 -9.27 -4.45
CA ALA A 88 2.56 -10.59 -4.35
C ALA A 88 2.62 -11.22 -5.74
N LEU A 89 3.79 -11.71 -6.10
CA LEU A 89 4.12 -12.29 -7.40
C LEU A 89 4.70 -13.69 -7.19
N ASP A 90 4.59 -14.56 -8.17
CA ASP A 90 5.46 -15.72 -8.21
C ASP A 90 6.86 -15.34 -8.74
N ASP A 91 7.79 -16.29 -8.73
CA ASP A 91 9.17 -16.01 -9.11
C ASP A 91 9.31 -15.58 -10.57
N ASP A 92 8.53 -16.17 -11.49
CA ASP A 92 8.56 -15.83 -12.91
C ASP A 92 7.96 -14.45 -13.14
N GLU A 93 6.78 -14.16 -12.59
CA GLU A 93 6.13 -12.84 -12.62
C GLU A 93 7.07 -11.75 -12.07
N PHE A 94 7.77 -12.04 -10.96
CA PHE A 94 8.70 -11.10 -10.34
C PHE A 94 9.86 -10.74 -11.28
N HIS A 95 10.50 -11.73 -11.88
CA HIS A 95 11.58 -11.51 -12.82
C HIS A 95 11.12 -10.71 -14.06
N GLU A 96 9.95 -11.05 -14.60
CA GLU A 96 9.36 -10.32 -15.74
C GLU A 96 9.05 -8.87 -15.40
N VAL A 97 8.53 -8.56 -14.20
CA VAL A 97 8.29 -7.19 -13.76
C VAL A 97 9.61 -6.41 -13.68
N LEU A 98 10.68 -6.99 -13.14
CA LEU A 98 11.98 -6.32 -13.06
C LEU A 98 12.62 -6.11 -14.44
N GLU A 99 12.48 -7.06 -15.35
CA GLU A 99 12.92 -6.89 -16.74
C GLU A 99 12.16 -5.77 -17.46
N ARG A 100 10.82 -5.70 -17.26
CA ARG A 100 10.01 -4.61 -17.79
C ARG A 100 10.40 -3.27 -17.19
N ALA A 101 10.59 -3.19 -15.87
CA ALA A 101 11.07 -1.98 -15.22
C ALA A 101 12.41 -1.50 -15.82
N THR A 102 13.33 -2.43 -16.09
CA THR A 102 14.62 -2.13 -16.73
C THR A 102 14.44 -1.61 -18.16
N ARG A 103 13.62 -2.26 -18.98
CA ARG A 103 13.31 -1.80 -20.35
C ARG A 103 12.69 -0.41 -20.39
N LEU A 104 11.81 -0.12 -19.42
CA LEU A 104 11.15 1.16 -19.24
C LEU A 104 12.04 2.21 -18.55
N ARG A 105 13.27 1.85 -18.16
CA ARG A 105 14.21 2.71 -17.43
C ARG A 105 13.66 3.25 -16.12
N LEU A 106 12.78 2.51 -15.47
CA LEU A 106 12.24 2.84 -14.15
C LEU A 106 13.30 2.58 -13.07
N ARG A 107 13.23 3.37 -12.01
CA ARG A 107 14.11 3.17 -10.86
C ARG A 107 13.64 1.98 -10.04
N VAL A 108 14.49 0.96 -9.95
CA VAL A 108 14.31 -0.18 -9.05
C VAL A 108 15.15 0.03 -7.79
N GLN A 109 14.57 -0.25 -6.63
CA GLN A 109 15.24 -0.21 -5.34
C GLN A 109 15.01 -1.53 -4.61
N GLU A 110 16.04 -2.34 -4.59
CA GLU A 110 16.02 -3.66 -3.96
C GLU A 110 16.46 -3.58 -2.50
N TYR A 111 15.76 -4.31 -1.65
CA TYR A 111 16.14 -4.58 -0.28
C TYR A 111 16.24 -6.11 -0.12
N PRO A 112 17.44 -6.70 -0.28
CA PRO A 112 17.62 -8.15 -0.28
C PRO A 112 16.99 -8.81 0.93
N GLY A 113 16.25 -9.91 0.69
CA GLY A 113 15.54 -10.66 1.72
C GLY A 113 14.34 -9.94 2.35
N ARG A 114 13.86 -8.83 1.74
CA ARG A 114 12.70 -8.07 2.26
C ARG A 114 11.70 -7.76 1.16
N ARG A 115 12.03 -6.79 0.29
CA ARG A 115 11.09 -6.24 -0.68
C ARG A 115 11.82 -5.46 -1.78
N THR A 116 11.17 -5.29 -2.90
CA THR A 116 11.68 -4.50 -4.02
C THR A 116 10.67 -3.45 -4.41
N PHE A 117 11.11 -2.21 -4.58
CA PHE A 117 10.27 -1.11 -5.06
C PHE A 117 10.61 -0.75 -6.49
N VAL A 118 9.59 -0.59 -7.30
CA VAL A 118 9.67 0.01 -8.64
C VAL A 118 8.99 1.37 -8.60
N ALA A 119 9.75 2.44 -8.85
CA ALA A 119 9.19 3.78 -8.95
C ALA A 119 8.57 3.96 -10.33
N THR A 120 7.25 4.14 -10.40
CA THR A 120 6.57 4.45 -11.67
C THR A 120 6.72 5.93 -11.99
N ASP A 121 6.69 6.28 -13.28
CA ASP A 121 6.64 7.68 -13.72
C ASP A 121 5.28 8.35 -13.39
N ALA A 122 4.32 7.56 -12.98
CA ALA A 122 2.98 8.00 -12.60
C ALA A 122 2.87 8.54 -11.16
N GLY A 123 3.98 8.67 -10.42
CA GLY A 123 4.04 9.34 -9.12
C GLY A 123 3.72 8.47 -7.91
N TYR A 124 3.48 7.18 -8.08
CA TYR A 124 3.41 6.17 -7.02
C TYR A 124 4.43 5.07 -7.29
N ARG A 125 4.62 4.17 -6.34
CA ARG A 125 5.53 3.03 -6.47
C ARG A 125 4.76 1.72 -6.43
N LEU A 126 5.36 0.67 -6.97
CA LEU A 126 4.96 -0.70 -6.67
C LEU A 126 5.99 -1.31 -5.73
N GLU A 127 5.53 -1.96 -4.70
CA GLU A 127 6.28 -2.85 -3.85
C GLU A 127 5.99 -4.27 -4.33
N VAL A 128 6.99 -4.97 -4.84
CA VAL A 128 6.85 -6.30 -5.43
C VAL A 128 7.58 -7.34 -4.59
N HIS A 129 6.91 -8.46 -4.33
CA HIS A 129 7.35 -9.49 -3.43
C HIS A 129 7.40 -10.86 -4.11
N PRO A 130 8.60 -11.42 -4.36
CA PRO A 130 8.75 -12.81 -4.80
C PRO A 130 8.77 -13.77 -3.61
N GLN A 131 9.27 -13.30 -2.46
CA GLN A 131 9.31 -14.08 -1.23
C GLN A 131 8.02 -13.90 -0.46
N ARG A 132 7.45 -15.01 -0.05
CA ARG A 132 6.07 -15.08 0.36
C ARG A 132 5.86 -15.49 1.83
N ASP A 133 6.92 -15.46 2.66
CA ASP A 133 6.89 -15.92 4.05
C ASP A 133 5.62 -15.44 4.80
N TRP A 134 5.65 -14.20 5.29
CA TRP A 134 4.51 -13.61 6.00
C TRP A 134 3.33 -13.26 5.06
N ILE A 135 3.60 -13.06 3.76
CA ILE A 135 2.55 -12.76 2.76
C ILE A 135 1.67 -13.99 2.54
N ASP A 136 2.24 -15.18 2.45
CA ASP A 136 1.46 -16.40 2.31
C ASP A 136 0.60 -16.67 3.55
N GLU A 137 1.09 -16.34 4.75
CA GLU A 137 0.29 -16.38 5.98
C GLU A 137 -0.86 -15.38 5.93
N LEU A 138 -0.63 -14.16 5.44
CA LEU A 138 -1.66 -13.14 5.25
C LEU A 138 -2.69 -13.58 4.19
N LEU A 139 -2.24 -14.02 3.02
CA LEU A 139 -3.08 -14.43 1.91
C LEU A 139 -3.92 -15.69 2.22
N ALA A 140 -3.46 -16.54 3.15
CA ALA A 140 -4.25 -17.67 3.64
C ALA A 140 -5.57 -17.24 4.32
N ASN A 141 -5.71 -15.97 4.71
CA ASN A 141 -6.94 -15.40 5.28
C ASN A 141 -7.87 -14.75 4.23
N ALA A 142 -7.66 -15.01 2.95
CA ALA A 142 -8.46 -14.42 1.86
C ALA A 142 -9.95 -14.81 1.90
N ASP A 143 -10.28 -15.96 2.49
CA ASP A 143 -11.67 -16.39 2.73
C ASP A 143 -12.40 -15.51 3.76
N GLU A 144 -11.66 -14.80 4.62
CA GLU A 144 -12.25 -13.86 5.57
C GLU A 144 -12.51 -12.50 4.93
N LEU A 145 -11.55 -12.01 4.16
CA LEU A 145 -11.62 -10.72 3.47
C LEU A 145 -10.43 -10.55 2.53
N LYS A 146 -10.67 -10.02 1.34
CA LYS A 146 -9.65 -9.53 0.41
C LYS A 146 -10.03 -8.17 -0.15
N LEU A 147 -9.05 -7.47 -0.69
CA LEU A 147 -9.29 -6.20 -1.38
C LEU A 147 -9.95 -6.48 -2.73
N SER A 148 -11.19 -6.03 -2.91
CA SER A 148 -11.94 -6.21 -4.16
C SER A 148 -11.82 -4.98 -5.08
N GLU A 149 -11.79 -3.78 -4.49
CA GLU A 149 -11.65 -2.55 -5.25
C GLU A 149 -10.81 -1.50 -4.51
N LEU A 150 -9.97 -0.77 -5.26
CA LEU A 150 -9.24 0.40 -4.79
C LEU A 150 -9.46 1.57 -5.74
N GLN A 151 -10.10 2.64 -5.26
CA GLN A 151 -10.37 3.85 -6.04
C GLN A 151 -9.44 4.98 -5.60
N MET A 152 -8.77 5.60 -6.54
CA MET A 152 -7.81 6.68 -6.30
C MET A 152 -8.09 7.86 -7.23
N ARG A 153 -8.09 9.09 -6.71
CA ARG A 153 -8.14 10.30 -7.52
C ARG A 153 -6.74 10.71 -7.97
N ALA A 154 -6.61 11.07 -9.23
CA ALA A 154 -5.34 11.46 -9.85
C ALA A 154 -5.51 12.69 -10.74
N ASP A 155 -4.40 13.36 -11.04
CA ASP A 155 -4.31 14.43 -12.01
C ASP A 155 -4.37 13.93 -13.47
N ASP A 156 -3.86 12.73 -13.69
CA ASP A 156 -3.89 12.04 -14.98
C ASP A 156 -4.21 10.56 -14.75
N PRO A 157 -5.50 10.19 -14.67
CA PRO A 157 -5.94 8.82 -14.44
C PRO A 157 -5.45 7.84 -15.49
N GLU A 158 -5.43 8.26 -16.76
CA GLU A 158 -5.00 7.44 -17.88
C GLU A 158 -3.52 7.04 -17.75
N ALA A 159 -2.64 8.02 -17.53
CA ALA A 159 -1.22 7.75 -17.34
C ALA A 159 -0.94 6.87 -16.12
N LYS A 160 -1.73 7.01 -15.03
CA LYS A 160 -1.60 6.15 -13.85
C LYS A 160 -1.99 4.71 -14.14
N ALA A 161 -3.11 4.52 -14.84
CA ALA A 161 -3.59 3.20 -15.25
C ALA A 161 -2.60 2.53 -16.24
N ASP A 162 -2.15 3.28 -17.25
CA ASP A 162 -1.21 2.78 -18.26
C ASP A 162 0.13 2.37 -17.63
N ALA A 163 0.62 3.12 -16.64
CA ALA A 163 1.84 2.75 -15.91
C ALA A 163 1.69 1.42 -15.17
N LEU A 164 0.53 1.19 -14.54
CA LEU A 164 0.23 -0.06 -13.82
C LEU A 164 0.10 -1.23 -14.81
N CYS A 165 -0.69 -1.06 -15.88
CA CYS A 165 -0.88 -2.07 -16.92
C CYS A 165 0.45 -2.44 -17.58
N THR A 166 1.25 -1.45 -17.97
CA THR A 166 2.52 -1.68 -18.65
C THR A 166 3.52 -2.41 -17.77
N LEU A 167 3.59 -2.05 -16.48
CA LEU A 167 4.57 -2.64 -15.58
C LEU A 167 4.21 -4.05 -15.16
N LEU A 168 2.94 -4.31 -14.86
CA LEU A 168 2.44 -5.62 -14.43
C LEU A 168 2.01 -6.52 -15.60
N GLU A 169 1.88 -5.98 -16.82
CA GLU A 169 1.35 -6.67 -18.01
C GLU A 169 -0.06 -7.21 -17.80
N VAL A 170 -0.90 -6.39 -17.17
CA VAL A 170 -2.29 -6.70 -16.88
C VAL A 170 -3.24 -5.96 -17.82
N GLU A 171 -4.42 -6.52 -18.01
CA GLU A 171 -5.43 -5.95 -18.89
C GLU A 171 -6.11 -4.73 -18.28
N ARG A 172 -6.49 -3.80 -19.16
CA ARG A 172 -7.37 -2.70 -18.84
C ARG A 172 -8.78 -3.01 -19.35
N LEU A 173 -9.72 -3.10 -18.43
CA LEU A 173 -11.13 -3.34 -18.74
C LEU A 173 -11.93 -2.03 -18.59
N GLY A 174 -12.11 -1.32 -19.71
CA GLY A 174 -12.72 0.02 -19.68
C GLY A 174 -11.84 1.03 -18.98
N GLY A 175 -12.32 1.62 -17.85
CA GLY A 175 -11.56 2.55 -17.01
C GLY A 175 -10.78 1.91 -15.86
N HIS A 176 -10.82 0.57 -15.76
CA HIS A 176 -10.31 -0.18 -14.61
C HIS A 176 -9.08 -1.01 -14.97
N VAL A 177 -8.16 -1.18 -14.02
CA VAL A 177 -7.02 -2.09 -14.11
C VAL A 177 -7.28 -3.26 -13.19
N LEU A 178 -7.20 -4.48 -13.68
CA LEU A 178 -7.36 -5.69 -12.87
C LEU A 178 -5.99 -6.21 -12.44
N VAL A 179 -5.73 -6.21 -11.12
CA VAL A 179 -4.49 -6.75 -10.53
C VAL A 179 -4.85 -7.97 -9.68
N GLY A 180 -4.62 -9.16 -10.24
CA GLY A 180 -5.19 -10.37 -9.66
C GLY A 180 -6.72 -10.32 -9.71
N GLU A 181 -7.37 -10.39 -8.55
CA GLU A 181 -8.83 -10.24 -8.42
C GLU A 181 -9.26 -8.82 -7.98
N THR A 182 -8.29 -7.91 -7.75
CA THR A 182 -8.57 -6.54 -7.29
C THR A 182 -8.73 -5.58 -8.46
N THR A 183 -9.83 -4.84 -8.47
CA THR A 183 -10.07 -3.75 -9.41
C THR A 183 -9.42 -2.46 -8.90
N VAL A 184 -8.52 -1.88 -9.68
CA VAL A 184 -7.87 -0.60 -9.38
C VAL A 184 -8.39 0.48 -10.32
N ASN A 185 -8.97 1.54 -9.75
CA ASN A 185 -9.58 2.65 -10.46
C ASN A 185 -8.85 3.95 -10.22
N PHE A 186 -8.47 4.64 -11.28
CA PHE A 186 -7.99 6.01 -11.20
C PHE A 186 -9.08 6.96 -11.69
N LEU A 187 -9.46 7.92 -10.84
CA LEU A 187 -10.53 8.89 -11.07
C LEU A 187 -9.94 10.28 -11.27
N GLU A 188 -10.63 11.12 -12.04
CA GLU A 188 -10.26 12.52 -12.24
C GLU A 188 -10.37 13.36 -10.96
N GLY A 189 -9.79 14.57 -11.00
CA GLY A 189 -9.90 15.56 -9.94
C GLY A 189 -8.98 15.34 -8.76
N GLY A 190 -7.98 14.49 -8.93
CA GLY A 190 -6.97 14.24 -7.92
C GLY A 190 -5.77 15.18 -8.02
N PRO A 191 -4.84 15.04 -7.09
CA PRO A 191 -3.63 15.85 -7.03
C PRO A 191 -2.56 15.37 -8.01
N ARG A 192 -1.63 16.28 -8.30
CA ARG A 192 -0.43 15.94 -9.03
C ARG A 192 0.48 15.03 -8.21
N GLY A 193 1.07 14.05 -8.88
CA GLY A 193 1.99 13.09 -8.28
C GLY A 193 1.28 11.91 -7.63
N ARG A 194 1.46 11.69 -6.32
CA ARG A 194 0.82 10.58 -5.61
C ARG A 194 -0.69 10.68 -5.65
N PRO A 195 -1.39 9.62 -6.09
CA PRO A 195 -2.84 9.62 -6.12
C PRO A 195 -3.42 9.66 -4.69
N GLU A 196 -4.61 10.23 -4.58
CA GLU A 196 -5.36 10.32 -3.34
C GLU A 196 -6.30 9.13 -3.19
N LEU A 197 -6.28 8.45 -2.05
CA LEU A 197 -7.25 7.41 -1.76
C LEU A 197 -8.66 8.03 -1.71
N TYR A 198 -9.56 7.51 -2.53
CA TYR A 198 -10.96 7.95 -2.59
C TYR A 198 -11.90 6.97 -1.91
N ALA A 199 -11.81 5.70 -2.25
CA ALA A 199 -12.59 4.63 -1.65
C ALA A 199 -11.84 3.29 -1.74
N GLU A 200 -12.20 2.37 -0.88
CA GLU A 200 -11.79 0.98 -0.92
C GLU A 200 -12.98 0.09 -0.58
N ASP A 201 -13.10 -1.05 -1.28
CA ASP A 201 -14.06 -2.09 -1.01
C ASP A 201 -13.37 -3.43 -0.79
N PHE A 202 -14.00 -4.25 0.03
CA PHE A 202 -13.48 -5.55 0.45
C PHE A 202 -14.56 -6.62 0.24
N ALA A 203 -14.16 -7.82 -0.16
CA ALA A 203 -15.03 -8.97 -0.38
C ALA A 203 -14.54 -10.18 0.41
#